data_2ba8e61013deb836146697beb85c7b96
#
_entry.id   2ba8e61013deb836146697beb85c7b96
#
_cell.length_a   1.000
_cell.length_b   1.000
_cell.length_c   1.000
_cell.angle_alpha   90.00
_cell.angle_beta   90.00
_cell.angle_gamma   90.00
#
_symmetry.space_group_name_H-M   'P 1'
#
loop_
_entity.id
_entity.type
_entity.pdbx_description
1 polymer ?
#
loop_
_entity_poly.entity_id
_entity_poly.type
_entity_poly.pdbx_seq_one_letter_code
_entity_poly.pdbx_strand_id
1 'polypeptide(L)'
;GVHRAANIMVAEAAKVIENSQRDINIAFMNELSIIFNKMGIDTKSVLEAAGTKWNFLKFYPGLVGGHCIGVDPYYLTYRADMLGYHSQVILAGRRINDGMGKYIGENTVKSLIKAEKPVKNARVAILGFTFKENCHDTRNSKVFDIVNELREYGIEPTIADPQADADEAERLYGVRFTDMSEIRDMDAVIVAVAHDEFAALGIADID
;
A
#
# COMPACT_ATOMS: atom_id res chain seq x y z
N GLY A 1 15.54 -24.89 6.17
CA GLY A 1 16.89 -25.42 5.89
C GLY A 1 17.83 -24.27 5.55
N VAL A 2 19.15 -24.49 5.65
CA VAL A 2 20.19 -23.52 5.28
C VAL A 2 20.70 -23.88 3.89
N HIS A 3 20.75 -22.89 2.99
CA HIS A 3 21.36 -23.04 1.66
C HIS A 3 22.70 -22.29 1.65
N ARG A 4 23.77 -22.98 1.23
CA ARG A 4 25.10 -22.37 1.07
C ARG A 4 25.22 -21.78 -0.33
N ALA A 5 25.27 -20.45 -0.41
CA ALA A 5 25.51 -19.75 -1.67
C ALA A 5 26.97 -19.95 -2.16
N ALA A 6 27.18 -19.91 -3.46
CA ALA A 6 28.50 -20.08 -4.07
C ALA A 6 29.51 -19.00 -3.64
N ASN A 7 29.04 -17.78 -3.42
CA ASN A 7 29.81 -16.64 -2.91
C ASN A 7 28.89 -15.56 -2.34
N ILE A 8 29.47 -14.52 -1.75
CA ILE A 8 28.74 -13.42 -1.13
C ILE A 8 27.84 -12.68 -2.14
N MET A 9 28.34 -12.40 -3.35
CA MET A 9 27.57 -11.68 -4.37
C MET A 9 26.31 -12.45 -4.79
N VAL A 10 26.39 -13.79 -4.87
CA VAL A 10 25.21 -14.64 -5.15
C VAL A 10 24.22 -14.60 -4.00
N ALA A 11 24.69 -14.59 -2.75
CA ALA A 11 23.82 -14.51 -1.58
C ALA A 11 23.09 -13.16 -1.51
N GLU A 12 23.79 -12.06 -1.74
CA GLU A 12 23.22 -10.70 -1.80
C GLU A 12 22.21 -10.57 -2.94
N ALA A 13 22.57 -11.00 -4.14
CA ALA A 13 21.68 -10.99 -5.30
C ALA A 13 20.41 -11.82 -5.04
N ALA A 14 20.54 -13.00 -4.44
CA ALA A 14 19.39 -13.85 -4.11
C ALA A 14 18.39 -13.14 -3.18
N LYS A 15 18.87 -12.36 -2.21
CA LYS A 15 17.98 -11.59 -1.33
C LYS A 15 17.29 -10.45 -2.07
N VAL A 16 18.04 -9.72 -2.87
CA VAL A 16 17.50 -8.59 -3.64
C VAL A 16 16.45 -9.04 -4.66
N ILE A 17 16.70 -10.17 -5.38
CA ILE A 17 15.71 -10.66 -6.35
C ILE A 17 14.45 -11.22 -5.69
N GLU A 18 14.52 -11.78 -4.50
CA GLU A 18 13.34 -12.22 -3.76
C GLU A 18 12.39 -11.05 -3.46
N ASN A 19 12.94 -9.92 -2.99
CA ASN A 19 12.18 -8.71 -2.75
C ASN A 19 11.68 -8.06 -4.05
N SER A 20 12.53 -7.98 -5.07
CA SER A 20 12.16 -7.40 -6.37
C SER A 20 11.06 -8.21 -7.07
N GLN A 21 11.09 -9.54 -7.00
CA GLN A 21 10.04 -10.39 -7.53
C GLN A 21 8.70 -10.12 -6.83
N ARG A 22 8.70 -10.00 -5.50
CA ARG A 22 7.49 -9.69 -4.73
C ARG A 22 6.95 -8.32 -5.12
N ASP A 23 7.81 -7.32 -5.20
CA ASP A 23 7.45 -5.97 -5.61
C ASP A 23 6.79 -5.94 -7.00
N ILE A 24 7.39 -6.60 -7.99
CA ILE A 24 6.84 -6.66 -9.36
C ILE A 24 5.49 -7.40 -9.39
N ASN A 25 5.35 -8.50 -8.65
CA ASN A 25 4.09 -9.22 -8.60
C ASN A 25 2.97 -8.39 -7.96
N ILE A 26 3.26 -7.64 -6.91
CA ILE A 26 2.30 -6.70 -6.32
C ILE A 26 1.99 -5.56 -7.30
N ALA A 27 3.00 -5.02 -8.00
CA ALA A 27 2.80 -3.99 -9.01
C ALA A 27 1.85 -4.46 -10.13
N PHE A 28 2.01 -5.69 -10.59
CA PHE A 28 1.11 -6.29 -11.57
C PHE A 28 -0.34 -6.35 -11.04
N MET A 29 -0.55 -6.77 -9.78
CA MET A 29 -1.88 -6.78 -9.17
C MET A 29 -2.45 -5.37 -9.00
N ASN A 30 -1.61 -4.41 -8.63
CA ASN A 30 -1.98 -3.00 -8.53
C ASN A 30 -2.43 -2.44 -9.88
N GLU A 31 -1.68 -2.70 -10.95
CA GLU A 31 -2.06 -2.28 -12.31
C GLU A 31 -3.38 -2.92 -12.74
N LEU A 32 -3.57 -4.21 -12.48
CA LEU A 32 -4.84 -4.89 -12.76
C LEU A 32 -6.00 -4.25 -11.99
N SER A 33 -5.79 -3.88 -10.72
CA SER A 33 -6.84 -3.20 -9.93
C SER A 33 -7.25 -1.85 -10.52
N ILE A 34 -6.28 -1.10 -11.04
CA ILE A 34 -6.53 0.17 -11.74
C ILE A 34 -7.32 -0.05 -13.03
N ILE A 35 -6.93 -1.06 -13.82
CA ILE A 35 -7.61 -1.42 -15.07
C ILE A 35 -9.04 -1.87 -14.80
N PHE A 36 -9.24 -2.79 -13.87
CA PHE A 36 -10.56 -3.35 -13.54
C PHE A 36 -11.50 -2.30 -12.95
N ASN A 37 -10.98 -1.40 -12.12
CA ASN A 37 -11.75 -0.26 -11.63
C ASN A 37 -12.31 0.60 -12.80
N LYS A 38 -11.48 0.88 -13.81
CA LYS A 38 -11.90 1.62 -15.01
C LYS A 38 -12.92 0.84 -15.86
N MET A 39 -12.86 -0.49 -15.83
CA MET A 39 -13.81 -1.38 -16.53
C MET A 39 -15.10 -1.62 -15.73
N GLY A 40 -15.18 -1.20 -14.47
CA GLY A 40 -16.31 -1.51 -13.58
C GLY A 40 -16.37 -2.98 -13.15
N ILE A 41 -15.22 -3.66 -13.12
CA ILE A 41 -15.08 -5.08 -12.74
C ILE A 41 -14.50 -5.16 -11.33
N ASP A 42 -15.06 -6.04 -10.49
CA ASP A 42 -14.52 -6.29 -9.16
C ASP A 42 -13.23 -7.09 -9.23
N THR A 43 -12.12 -6.45 -8.79
CA THR A 43 -10.78 -7.04 -8.81
C THR A 43 -10.70 -8.32 -7.97
N LYS A 44 -11.35 -8.36 -6.80
CA LYS A 44 -11.32 -9.51 -5.90
C LYS A 44 -11.93 -10.75 -6.59
N SER A 45 -13.09 -10.59 -7.18
CA SER A 45 -13.77 -11.67 -7.92
C SER A 45 -12.91 -12.21 -9.07
N VAL A 46 -12.20 -11.33 -9.80
CA VAL A 46 -11.28 -11.77 -10.86
C VAL A 46 -10.13 -12.58 -10.31
N LEU A 47 -9.51 -12.11 -9.23
CA LEU A 47 -8.37 -12.80 -8.60
C LEU A 47 -8.79 -14.15 -7.98
N GLU A 48 -9.99 -14.24 -7.40
CA GLU A 48 -10.55 -15.48 -6.89
C GLU A 48 -10.75 -16.50 -8.04
N ALA A 49 -11.36 -16.07 -9.14
CA ALA A 49 -11.57 -16.92 -10.31
C ALA A 49 -10.23 -17.38 -10.94
N ALA A 50 -9.28 -16.47 -11.13
CA ALA A 50 -7.94 -16.80 -11.65
C ALA A 50 -7.19 -17.75 -10.70
N GLY A 51 -7.33 -17.52 -9.39
CA GLY A 51 -6.71 -18.31 -8.33
C GLY A 51 -7.19 -19.78 -8.23
N THR A 52 -8.21 -20.17 -9.00
CA THR A 52 -8.63 -21.58 -9.14
C THR A 52 -7.66 -22.39 -9.97
N LYS A 53 -6.79 -21.76 -10.76
CA LYS A 53 -5.76 -22.43 -11.57
C LYS A 53 -4.54 -22.75 -10.72
N TRP A 54 -4.05 -23.97 -10.81
CA TRP A 54 -2.93 -24.48 -10.01
C TRP A 54 -1.61 -23.68 -10.20
N ASN A 55 -1.41 -23.08 -11.36
CA ASN A 55 -0.21 -22.33 -11.72
C ASN A 55 -0.36 -20.81 -11.53
N PHE A 56 -1.50 -20.33 -11.04
CA PHE A 56 -1.68 -18.91 -10.73
C PHE A 56 -1.02 -18.55 -9.41
N LEU A 57 -0.09 -17.61 -9.45
CA LEU A 57 0.58 -17.11 -8.24
C LEU A 57 -0.32 -16.09 -7.56
N LYS A 58 -0.72 -16.39 -6.33
CA LYS A 58 -1.63 -15.56 -5.54
C LYS A 58 -0.88 -14.38 -4.93
N PHE A 59 -1.00 -13.23 -5.56
CA PHE A 59 -0.67 -11.92 -5.04
C PHE A 59 -1.92 -11.05 -5.05
N TYR A 60 -1.91 -9.99 -4.25
CA TYR A 60 -3.05 -9.08 -4.12
C TYR A 60 -2.58 -7.64 -4.28
N PRO A 61 -3.44 -6.72 -4.73
CA PRO A 61 -3.16 -5.29 -4.72
C PRO A 61 -2.89 -4.79 -3.30
N GLY A 62 -2.00 -3.83 -3.16
CA GLY A 62 -1.70 -3.23 -1.86
C GLY A 62 -0.58 -2.20 -1.93
N LEU A 63 -0.41 -1.49 -0.84
CA LEU A 63 0.69 -0.55 -0.65
C LEU A 63 2.00 -1.31 -0.40
N VAL A 64 3.08 -0.85 -0.99
CA VAL A 64 4.41 -1.45 -0.84
C VAL A 64 5.35 -0.47 -0.15
N GLY A 65 5.40 -0.57 1.16
CA GLY A 65 6.27 0.22 2.03
C GLY A 65 7.37 -0.62 2.70
N GLY A 66 7.92 -0.09 3.80
CA GLY A 66 8.96 -0.74 4.60
C GLY A 66 10.35 -0.60 4.01
N HIS A 67 11.35 -1.24 4.67
CA HIS A 67 12.77 -1.04 4.38
C HIS A 67 13.30 -1.84 3.20
N CYS A 68 12.71 -3.00 2.89
CA CYS A 68 13.31 -3.94 1.96
C CYS A 68 12.59 -3.93 0.61
N ILE A 69 11.28 -4.27 0.57
CA ILE A 69 10.56 -4.47 -0.69
C ILE A 69 10.48 -3.16 -1.51
N GLY A 70 10.27 -2.01 -0.83
CA GLY A 70 10.21 -0.71 -1.49
C GLY A 70 11.58 -0.10 -1.83
N VAL A 71 12.70 -0.64 -1.34
CA VAL A 71 14.04 -0.04 -1.42
C VAL A 71 15.03 -0.90 -2.20
N ASP A 72 15.10 -2.22 -1.94
CA ASP A 72 16.05 -3.12 -2.59
C ASP A 72 16.02 -3.09 -4.13
N PRO A 73 14.84 -2.97 -4.79
CA PRO A 73 14.79 -2.86 -6.23
C PRO A 73 15.56 -1.64 -6.78
N TYR A 74 15.60 -0.52 -6.03
CA TYR A 74 16.37 0.66 -6.45
C TYR A 74 17.88 0.46 -6.39
N TYR A 75 18.38 -0.30 -5.42
CA TYR A 75 19.81 -0.66 -5.40
C TYR A 75 20.19 -1.50 -6.61
N LEU A 76 19.33 -2.46 -7.00
CA LEU A 76 19.55 -3.29 -8.17
C LEU A 76 19.52 -2.48 -9.47
N THR A 77 18.53 -1.57 -9.62
CA THR A 77 18.42 -0.71 -10.81
C THR A 77 19.59 0.28 -10.90
N TYR A 78 20.00 0.86 -9.78
CA TYR A 78 21.19 1.73 -9.72
C TYR A 78 22.45 0.97 -10.17
N ARG A 79 22.64 -0.26 -9.70
CA ARG A 79 23.77 -1.08 -10.12
C ARG A 79 23.72 -1.44 -11.59
N ALA A 80 22.52 -1.72 -12.11
CA ALA A 80 22.31 -1.98 -13.54
C ALA A 80 22.68 -0.76 -14.40
N ASP A 81 22.25 0.44 -14.01
CA ASP A 81 22.59 1.69 -14.71
C ASP A 81 24.11 1.94 -14.74
N MET A 82 24.82 1.68 -13.64
CA MET A 82 26.29 1.76 -13.60
C MET A 82 26.96 0.78 -14.57
N LEU A 83 26.31 -0.31 -14.92
CA LEU A 83 26.78 -1.31 -15.90
C LEU A 83 26.27 -1.04 -17.32
N GLY A 84 25.60 0.08 -17.55
CA GLY A 84 25.06 0.48 -18.84
C GLY A 84 23.73 -0.19 -19.21
N TYR A 85 23.02 -0.80 -18.26
CA TYR A 85 21.71 -1.40 -18.49
C TYR A 85 20.61 -0.67 -17.70
N HIS A 86 19.71 -0.01 -18.41
CA HIS A 86 18.54 0.62 -17.81
C HIS A 86 17.41 -0.38 -17.59
N SER A 87 17.06 -0.62 -16.33
CA SER A 87 16.02 -1.60 -15.94
C SER A 87 14.64 -1.18 -16.42
N GLN A 88 13.95 -2.04 -17.15
CA GLN A 88 12.62 -1.77 -17.68
C GLN A 88 11.52 -2.25 -16.72
N VAL A 89 11.51 -3.54 -16.41
CA VAL A 89 10.45 -4.19 -15.62
C VAL A 89 10.46 -3.73 -14.17
N ILE A 90 11.63 -3.67 -13.53
CA ILE A 90 11.75 -3.29 -12.12
C ILE A 90 11.29 -1.85 -11.90
N LEU A 91 11.77 -0.92 -12.77
CA LEU A 91 11.38 0.49 -12.64
C LEU A 91 9.91 0.73 -13.00
N ALA A 92 9.35 -0.02 -13.94
CA ALA A 92 7.90 0.04 -14.23
C ALA A 92 7.08 -0.41 -13.02
N GLY A 93 7.46 -1.54 -12.39
CA GLY A 93 6.81 -2.02 -11.17
C GLY A 93 6.88 -1.01 -10.02
N ARG A 94 8.07 -0.44 -9.78
CA ARG A 94 8.24 0.61 -8.76
C ARG A 94 7.36 1.82 -9.01
N ARG A 95 7.27 2.30 -10.24
CA ARG A 95 6.41 3.44 -10.61
C ARG A 95 4.94 3.18 -10.29
N ILE A 96 4.46 1.97 -10.56
CA ILE A 96 3.08 1.59 -10.26
C ILE A 96 2.86 1.57 -8.74
N ASN A 97 3.74 0.87 -8.00
CA ASN A 97 3.61 0.74 -6.54
C ASN A 97 3.73 2.10 -5.83
N ASP A 98 4.66 2.95 -6.25
CA ASP A 98 4.81 4.30 -5.67
C ASP A 98 3.63 5.21 -5.99
N GLY A 99 2.91 4.97 -7.08
CA GLY A 99 1.71 5.71 -7.45
C GLY A 99 0.43 5.31 -6.72
N MET A 100 0.43 4.19 -5.96
CA MET A 100 -0.80 3.65 -5.38
C MET A 100 -1.40 4.53 -4.28
N GLY A 101 -0.59 5.15 -3.43
CA GLY A 101 -1.11 6.08 -2.41
C GLY A 101 -1.90 7.23 -3.04
N LYS A 102 -1.32 7.87 -4.05
CA LYS A 102 -2.00 8.89 -4.84
C LYS A 102 -3.30 8.38 -5.48
N TYR A 103 -3.24 7.21 -6.13
CA TYR A 103 -4.40 6.60 -6.77
C TYR A 103 -5.55 6.36 -5.77
N ILE A 104 -5.26 5.89 -4.55
CA ILE A 104 -6.26 5.68 -3.50
C ILE A 104 -6.88 7.02 -3.06
N GLY A 105 -6.05 8.04 -2.80
CA GLY A 105 -6.52 9.38 -2.43
C GLY A 105 -7.45 9.98 -3.50
N GLU A 106 -7.04 9.97 -4.78
CA GLU A 106 -7.87 10.43 -5.90
C GLU A 106 -9.20 9.66 -6.01
N ASN A 107 -9.19 8.33 -5.83
CA ASN A 107 -10.42 7.54 -5.89
C ASN A 107 -11.35 7.80 -4.70
N THR A 108 -10.80 8.08 -3.52
CA THR A 108 -11.59 8.51 -2.37
C THR A 108 -12.34 9.81 -2.69
N VAL A 109 -11.64 10.79 -3.25
CA VAL A 109 -12.26 12.06 -3.68
C VAL A 109 -13.34 11.82 -4.73
N LYS A 110 -13.08 10.99 -5.74
CA LYS A 110 -14.08 10.62 -6.76
C LYS A 110 -15.31 9.93 -6.15
N SER A 111 -15.10 9.13 -5.11
CA SER A 111 -16.19 8.43 -4.41
C SER A 111 -17.03 9.40 -3.59
N LEU A 112 -16.42 10.37 -2.90
CA LEU A 112 -17.12 11.45 -2.22
C LEU A 112 -18.00 12.25 -3.19
N ILE A 113 -17.46 12.63 -4.37
CA ILE A 113 -18.22 13.36 -5.39
C ILE A 113 -19.42 12.53 -5.90
N LYS A 114 -19.22 11.22 -6.15
CA LYS A 114 -20.30 10.32 -6.59
C LYS A 114 -21.40 10.14 -5.53
N ALA A 115 -21.02 10.21 -4.26
CA ALA A 115 -21.93 10.14 -3.11
C ALA A 115 -22.55 11.50 -2.77
N GLU A 116 -22.33 12.54 -3.60
CA GLU A 116 -22.82 13.91 -3.37
C GLU A 116 -22.35 14.52 -2.03
N LYS A 117 -21.20 14.06 -1.51
CA LYS A 117 -20.57 14.59 -0.31
C LYS A 117 -19.64 15.74 -0.64
N PRO A 118 -19.48 16.75 0.24
CA PRO A 118 -18.50 17.80 0.04
C PRO A 118 -17.09 17.22 0.06
N VAL A 119 -16.22 17.67 -0.84
CA VAL A 119 -14.81 17.23 -0.85
C VAL A 119 -14.02 18.03 0.19
N LYS A 120 -14.07 19.34 0.11
CA LYS A 120 -13.35 20.20 1.05
C LYS A 120 -13.92 20.03 2.44
N ASN A 121 -13.03 19.73 3.40
CA ASN A 121 -13.38 19.43 4.79
C ASN A 121 -14.23 18.16 4.96
N ALA A 122 -14.24 17.24 3.98
CA ALA A 122 -14.82 15.92 4.18
C ALA A 122 -14.18 15.21 5.38
N ARG A 123 -14.97 14.51 6.16
CA ARG A 123 -14.49 13.70 7.27
C ARG A 123 -14.08 12.33 6.72
N VAL A 124 -12.77 12.13 6.57
CA VAL A 124 -12.21 10.88 6.05
C VAL A 124 -11.40 10.20 7.15
N ALA A 125 -11.71 8.96 7.45
CA ALA A 125 -10.90 8.13 8.34
C ALA A 125 -9.96 7.23 7.54
N ILE A 126 -8.73 7.06 8.04
CA ILE A 126 -7.77 6.07 7.57
C ILE A 126 -7.50 5.10 8.71
N LEU A 127 -7.78 3.82 8.49
CA LEU A 127 -7.54 2.74 9.43
C LEU A 127 -6.28 1.97 9.03
N GLY A 128 -5.28 2.04 9.91
CA GLY A 128 -3.95 1.49 9.69
C GLY A 128 -2.97 2.48 9.06
N PHE A 129 -1.77 2.53 9.63
CA PHE A 129 -0.69 3.43 9.19
C PHE A 129 0.65 2.71 9.08
N THR A 130 0.81 1.54 9.68
CA THR A 130 2.04 0.75 9.59
C THR A 130 2.30 0.28 8.15
N PHE A 131 3.54 -0.13 7.85
CA PHE A 131 3.88 -0.55 6.49
C PHE A 131 3.30 -1.93 6.10
N LYS A 132 2.83 -2.71 7.07
CA LYS A 132 2.15 -4.01 6.88
C LYS A 132 1.29 -4.36 8.07
N GLU A 133 0.41 -5.37 7.90
CA GLU A 133 -0.47 -5.88 8.92
C GLU A 133 0.29 -6.43 10.15
N ASN A 134 -0.31 -6.26 11.34
CA ASN A 134 0.13 -6.80 12.62
C ASN A 134 1.60 -6.48 12.96
N CYS A 135 1.99 -5.23 12.76
CA CYS A 135 3.34 -4.73 12.93
C CYS A 135 3.29 -3.32 13.55
N HIS A 136 4.28 -2.95 14.35
CA HIS A 136 4.37 -1.63 14.97
C HIS A 136 5.13 -0.59 14.12
N ASP A 137 5.88 -1.04 13.12
CA ASP A 137 6.83 -0.24 12.35
C ASP A 137 6.11 0.68 11.35
N THR A 138 6.30 1.98 11.49
CA THR A 138 5.72 3.02 10.63
C THR A 138 6.67 3.53 9.56
N ARG A 139 7.95 3.12 9.60
CA ARG A 139 8.99 3.63 8.69
C ARG A 139 8.67 3.30 7.23
N ASN A 140 8.79 4.31 6.37
CA ASN A 140 8.45 4.22 4.95
C ASN A 140 7.02 3.69 4.71
N SER A 141 6.08 4.11 5.56
CA SER A 141 4.67 3.81 5.35
C SER A 141 4.14 4.53 4.11
N LYS A 142 3.58 3.79 3.17
CA LYS A 142 2.94 4.33 1.97
C LYS A 142 1.53 4.86 2.22
N VAL A 143 1.00 4.66 3.42
CA VAL A 143 -0.25 5.30 3.86
C VAL A 143 -0.08 6.82 3.94
N PHE A 144 1.12 7.30 4.26
CA PHE A 144 1.41 8.72 4.26
C PHE A 144 1.25 9.39 2.88
N ASP A 145 1.45 8.65 1.80
CA ASP A 145 1.19 9.15 0.44
C ASP A 145 -0.32 9.39 0.22
N ILE A 146 -1.20 8.56 0.83
CA ILE A 146 -2.66 8.78 0.83
C ILE A 146 -3.00 10.06 1.60
N VAL A 147 -2.41 10.24 2.79
CA VAL A 147 -2.61 11.43 3.63
C VAL A 147 -2.25 12.69 2.86
N ASN A 148 -1.08 12.70 2.21
CA ASN A 148 -0.63 13.85 1.44
C ASN A 148 -1.55 14.13 0.26
N GLU A 149 -1.99 13.12 -0.47
CA GLU A 149 -2.92 13.32 -1.60
C GLU A 149 -4.26 13.89 -1.13
N LEU A 150 -4.82 13.41 -0.01
CA LEU A 150 -6.06 13.94 0.54
C LEU A 150 -5.91 15.42 0.97
N ARG A 151 -4.75 15.78 1.53
CA ARG A 151 -4.43 17.17 1.91
C ARG A 151 -4.42 18.10 0.71
N GLU A 152 -4.00 17.66 -0.47
CA GLU A 152 -4.07 18.45 -1.72
C GLU A 152 -5.50 18.87 -2.07
N TYR A 153 -6.51 18.09 -1.64
CA TYR A 153 -7.93 18.40 -1.82
C TYR A 153 -8.56 19.16 -0.62
N GLY A 154 -7.74 19.53 0.38
CA GLY A 154 -8.21 20.21 1.58
C GLY A 154 -8.92 19.28 2.57
N ILE A 155 -8.60 18.00 2.54
CA ILE A 155 -9.08 16.99 3.48
C ILE A 155 -7.94 16.68 4.46
N GLU A 156 -8.17 16.91 5.76
CA GLU A 156 -7.25 16.44 6.81
C GLU A 156 -7.82 15.13 7.37
N PRO A 157 -7.25 13.97 7.04
CA PRO A 157 -7.82 12.70 7.45
C PRO A 157 -7.59 12.43 8.94
N THR A 158 -8.56 11.81 9.59
CA THR A 158 -8.43 11.22 10.93
C THR A 158 -7.79 9.84 10.79
N ILE A 159 -6.71 9.57 11.50
CA ILE A 159 -5.95 8.34 11.36
C ILE A 159 -6.02 7.55 12.66
N ALA A 160 -6.36 6.28 12.58
CA ALA A 160 -6.31 5.36 13.71
C ALA A 160 -5.51 4.11 13.35
N ASP A 161 -4.60 3.73 14.25
CA ASP A 161 -3.85 2.49 14.15
C ASP A 161 -3.54 1.97 15.57
N PRO A 162 -4.12 0.83 15.98
CA PRO A 162 -3.91 0.29 17.32
C PRO A 162 -2.55 -0.38 17.50
N GLN A 163 -1.83 -0.65 16.41
CA GLN A 163 -0.55 -1.36 16.41
C GLN A 163 0.65 -0.42 16.26
N ALA A 164 0.47 0.73 15.60
CA ALA A 164 1.55 1.61 15.20
C ALA A 164 2.26 2.27 16.39
N ASP A 165 3.58 2.46 16.25
CA ASP A 165 4.36 3.29 17.14
C ASP A 165 3.99 4.77 16.91
N ALA A 166 3.19 5.33 17.86
CA ALA A 166 2.69 6.69 17.76
C ALA A 166 3.80 7.75 17.84
N ASP A 167 4.81 7.53 18.67
CA ASP A 167 5.94 8.45 18.83
C ASP A 167 6.80 8.48 17.54
N GLU A 168 6.98 7.31 16.93
CA GLU A 168 7.67 7.21 15.63
C GLU A 168 6.89 7.90 14.52
N ALA A 169 5.58 7.70 14.44
CA ALA A 169 4.71 8.33 13.44
C ALA A 169 4.69 9.85 13.57
N GLU A 170 4.58 10.38 14.80
CA GLU A 170 4.63 11.82 15.03
C GLU A 170 5.99 12.40 14.66
N ARG A 171 7.07 11.72 15.04
CA ARG A 171 8.45 12.16 14.74
C ARG A 171 8.77 12.15 13.24
N LEU A 172 8.34 11.11 12.50
CA LEU A 172 8.69 10.95 11.08
C LEU A 172 7.76 11.70 10.13
N TYR A 173 6.46 11.79 10.46
CA TYR A 173 5.44 12.27 9.55
C TYR A 173 4.59 13.42 10.09
N GLY A 174 4.74 13.78 11.38
CA GLY A 174 3.85 14.74 12.05
C GLY A 174 2.41 14.22 12.18
N VAL A 175 2.22 12.91 12.13
CA VAL A 175 0.91 12.26 12.23
C VAL A 175 0.64 11.88 13.67
N ARG A 176 -0.58 12.16 14.13
CA ARG A 176 -1.10 11.72 15.43
C ARG A 176 -2.28 10.79 15.22
N PHE A 177 -2.31 9.73 15.99
CA PHE A 177 -3.42 8.77 15.92
C PHE A 177 -4.56 9.19 16.86
N THR A 178 -5.76 8.90 16.39
CA THR A 178 -7.00 9.04 17.13
C THR A 178 -7.45 7.67 17.64
N ASP A 179 -8.09 7.61 18.80
CA ASP A 179 -8.67 6.36 19.28
C ASP A 179 -9.81 5.90 18.37
N MET A 180 -9.89 4.59 18.12
CA MET A 180 -10.94 4.01 17.26
C MET A 180 -12.36 4.38 17.73
N SER A 181 -12.57 4.52 19.04
CA SER A 181 -13.88 4.89 19.61
C SER A 181 -14.33 6.31 19.27
N GLU A 182 -13.40 7.16 18.81
CA GLU A 182 -13.69 8.54 18.39
C GLU A 182 -14.03 8.66 16.90
N ILE A 183 -13.78 7.59 16.11
CA ILE A 183 -14.09 7.59 14.67
C ILE A 183 -15.59 7.34 14.50
N ARG A 184 -16.32 8.41 14.15
CA ARG A 184 -17.77 8.39 13.97
C ARG A 184 -18.18 9.35 12.86
N ASP A 185 -19.31 9.05 12.23
CA ASP A 185 -19.95 9.92 11.24
C ASP A 185 -18.99 10.34 10.12
N MET A 186 -18.19 9.43 9.59
CA MET A 186 -17.24 9.70 8.53
C MET A 186 -17.94 9.73 7.17
N ASP A 187 -17.49 10.63 6.28
CA ASP A 187 -17.96 10.68 4.90
C ASP A 187 -17.32 9.59 4.04
N ALA A 188 -16.11 9.13 4.42
CA ALA A 188 -15.44 7.98 3.84
C ALA A 188 -14.49 7.33 4.85
N VAL A 189 -14.29 6.02 4.71
CA VAL A 189 -13.31 5.24 5.49
C VAL A 189 -12.39 4.49 4.53
N ILE A 190 -11.09 4.60 4.76
CA ILE A 190 -10.04 3.89 4.02
C ILE A 190 -9.41 2.88 4.99
N VAL A 191 -9.61 1.59 4.75
CA VAL A 191 -8.85 0.55 5.44
C VAL A 191 -7.53 0.35 4.68
N ALA A 192 -6.47 1.00 5.18
CA ALA A 192 -5.18 1.06 4.48
C ALA A 192 -4.25 -0.10 4.84
N VAL A 193 -4.40 -0.66 6.05
CA VAL A 193 -3.63 -1.83 6.51
C VAL A 193 -4.59 -2.84 7.14
N ALA A 194 -4.45 -4.11 6.78
CA ALA A 194 -5.35 -5.17 7.20
C ALA A 194 -4.92 -5.79 8.55
N HIS A 195 -4.88 -4.97 9.62
CA HIS A 195 -4.70 -5.50 10.97
C HIS A 195 -5.87 -6.43 11.35
N ASP A 196 -5.60 -7.41 12.19
CA ASP A 196 -6.63 -8.36 12.64
C ASP A 196 -7.81 -7.64 13.33
N GLU A 197 -7.55 -6.54 14.01
CA GLU A 197 -8.57 -5.69 14.65
C GLU A 197 -9.54 -5.09 13.62
N PHE A 198 -9.05 -4.72 12.43
CA PHE A 198 -9.89 -4.18 11.36
C PHE A 198 -10.59 -5.27 10.56
N ALA A 199 -9.97 -6.45 10.43
CA ALA A 199 -10.59 -7.59 9.76
C ALA A 199 -11.84 -8.10 10.48
N ALA A 200 -11.95 -7.81 11.78
CA ALA A 200 -13.12 -8.15 12.60
C ALA A 200 -14.30 -7.15 12.46
N LEU A 201 -14.05 -5.96 11.86
CA LEU A 201 -15.09 -4.94 11.66
C LEU A 201 -16.04 -5.35 10.53
N GLY A 202 -17.34 -5.30 10.80
CA GLY A 202 -18.38 -5.38 9.79
C GLY A 202 -18.66 -3.99 9.17
N ILE A 203 -19.39 -3.96 8.06
CA ILE A 203 -19.83 -2.70 7.44
C ILE A 203 -20.63 -1.85 8.44
N ALA A 204 -21.46 -2.47 9.28
CA ALA A 204 -22.26 -1.79 10.30
C ALA A 204 -21.45 -1.17 11.45
N ASP A 205 -20.17 -1.54 11.59
CA ASP A 205 -19.27 -0.96 12.60
C ASP A 205 -18.52 0.28 12.07
N ILE A 206 -18.67 0.54 10.76
CA ILE A 206 -17.97 1.61 10.03
C ILE A 206 -18.96 2.73 9.63
N ASP A 207 -20.28 2.45 9.67
CA ASP A 207 -21.36 3.43 9.38
C ASP A 207 -21.58 4.40 10.58
#